data_14e6c4137f7b3a2f8f9da119497d7dfa
#
_entry.id   14e6c4137f7b3a2f8f9da119497d7dfa
#
_cell.length_a   1.000
_cell.length_b   1.000
_cell.length_c   1.000
_cell.angle_alpha   90.00
_cell.angle_beta   90.00
_cell.angle_gamma   90.00
#
_symmetry.space_group_name_H-M   'P 1'
#
loop_
_entity.id
_entity.type
_entity.pdbx_description
1 polymer ?
#
loop_
_entity_poly.entity_id
_entity_poly.type
_entity_poly.pdbx_seq_one_letter_code
_entity_poly.pdbx_strand_id
1 'polypeptide(L)'
;MRLIRLLGGALAAAALLALVSVSGPASANPKNALDTYVAKPDPAFAWKVVGQVSGPGYHGAVLELTSQSWLTAKEVDKPLWKHWLTVIVPDKITHDKAFLFITGGKDDEPAPDKATERFAKMAVETNSVVAELDDVPNQPLRFTEDPKPRVEDEIIAYQQAKFAKDRNPLDLVRLPMVKSGTQAMTAVQQYLASEAGGKLKVDGFVVSGGSKRAWTTWLVGALDRRVIAIIPIVINVLDVDATTRHHWEAMGYFSPALKDYVENGLIPRMIGSPGLTEVNRIEDPLNYRDRPSMKMPKYVINAVGDEYFPPDNTRFSYHLLPETKRLRMIPNSKHSTAGTDIDDSMTAFYDAVLNHRALPSYSWTVRKDGAIVVRSATKPLEVNLWQGNDPKARDFRVDTIGKTFTATKLKRGKDGTWVGKVAKPAAGWTAYFVELTYPSGSKYPFKFTTEVSVTPDTLPYKWKDARPIIAPDGK
;
A
#
# COMPACT_ATOMS: atom_id res chain seq x y z
N MET A 1 -97.00 15.75 -7.28
CA MET A 1 -96.71 14.53 -8.02
C MET A 1 -95.43 14.69 -8.82
N ARG A 2 -94.56 13.77 -8.70
CA ARG A 2 -93.28 13.38 -9.40
C ARG A 2 -92.03 13.58 -8.60
N LEU A 3 -91.48 12.43 -8.22
CA LEU A 3 -90.20 12.20 -7.62
C LEU A 3 -89.05 12.60 -8.53
N ILE A 4 -88.01 13.19 -7.94
CA ILE A 4 -86.66 13.30 -8.55
C ILE A 4 -85.71 12.47 -7.72
N ARG A 5 -85.11 11.48 -8.34
CA ARG A 5 -84.03 10.65 -7.75
C ARG A 5 -82.70 11.37 -7.94
N LEU A 6 -81.97 11.55 -6.83
CA LEU A 6 -80.58 11.96 -6.80
C LEU A 6 -79.68 10.74 -6.96
N LEU A 7 -78.84 10.74 -7.96
CA LEU A 7 -77.71 9.82 -8.13
C LEU A 7 -76.45 10.46 -7.53
N GLY A 8 -75.96 9.84 -6.47
CA GLY A 8 -74.69 10.19 -5.87
C GLY A 8 -73.51 9.56 -6.61
N GLY A 9 -72.61 10.39 -7.11
CA GLY A 9 -71.31 9.92 -7.66
C GLY A 9 -70.26 9.87 -6.55
N ALA A 10 -69.71 8.70 -6.33
CA ALA A 10 -68.58 8.49 -5.43
C ALA A 10 -67.27 8.82 -6.16
N LEU A 11 -66.54 9.85 -5.73
CA LEU A 11 -65.15 10.08 -6.11
C LEU A 11 -64.25 9.16 -5.30
N ALA A 12 -63.60 8.22 -5.95
CA ALA A 12 -62.52 7.44 -5.37
C ALA A 12 -61.20 8.24 -5.48
N ALA A 13 -60.71 8.73 -4.35
CA ALA A 13 -59.39 9.34 -4.23
C ALA A 13 -58.32 8.22 -4.10
N ALA A 14 -57.56 7.98 -5.16
CA ALA A 14 -56.39 7.10 -5.11
C ALA A 14 -55.23 7.86 -4.43
N ALA A 15 -54.90 7.48 -3.21
CA ALA A 15 -53.70 7.95 -2.50
C ALA A 15 -52.48 7.18 -3.02
N LEU A 16 -51.62 7.84 -3.80
CA LEU A 16 -50.28 7.37 -4.13
C LEU A 16 -49.42 7.48 -2.86
N LEU A 17 -49.17 6.34 -2.21
CA LEU A 17 -48.10 6.23 -1.23
C LEU A 17 -46.74 6.23 -1.96
N ALA A 18 -46.04 7.35 -1.96
CA ALA A 18 -44.64 7.42 -2.34
C ALA A 18 -43.82 6.73 -1.24
N LEU A 19 -43.33 5.51 -1.52
CA LEU A 19 -42.31 4.86 -0.71
C LEU A 19 -41.01 5.66 -0.86
N VAL A 20 -40.77 6.57 0.09
CA VAL A 20 -39.44 7.16 0.30
C VAL A 20 -38.58 6.04 0.89
N SER A 21 -37.74 5.45 0.04
CA SER A 21 -36.67 4.58 0.50
C SER A 21 -35.69 5.43 1.31
N VAL A 22 -35.84 5.46 2.62
CA VAL A 22 -34.80 5.97 3.51
C VAL A 22 -33.64 4.98 3.41
N SER A 23 -32.67 5.31 2.57
CA SER A 23 -31.36 4.66 2.61
C SER A 23 -30.79 4.94 4.01
N GLY A 24 -30.81 3.91 4.87
CA GLY A 24 -30.15 3.94 6.17
C GLY A 24 -28.68 4.33 5.98
N PRO A 25 -28.02 4.92 7.00
CA PRO A 25 -26.60 5.21 6.93
C PRO A 25 -25.87 3.94 6.54
N ALA A 26 -25.01 4.04 5.51
CA ALA A 26 -24.15 2.93 5.10
C ALA A 26 -23.50 2.35 6.35
N SER A 27 -23.68 1.06 6.58
CA SER A 27 -23.15 0.34 7.73
C SER A 27 -21.65 0.61 7.81
N ALA A 28 -21.23 1.41 8.78
CA ALA A 28 -19.81 1.56 9.06
C ALA A 28 -19.27 0.16 9.35
N ASN A 29 -18.20 -0.27 8.64
CA ASN A 29 -17.55 -1.54 8.93
C ASN A 29 -17.30 -1.65 10.44
N PRO A 30 -17.71 -2.75 11.10
CA PRO A 30 -17.58 -2.87 12.53
C PRO A 30 -16.11 -2.70 12.93
N LYS A 31 -15.87 -2.00 14.04
CA LYS A 31 -14.53 -1.87 14.62
C LYS A 31 -13.98 -3.25 14.92
N ASN A 32 -12.73 -3.48 14.56
CA ASN A 32 -12.01 -4.72 14.86
C ASN A 32 -10.90 -4.49 15.90
N ALA A 33 -10.08 -5.52 16.15
CA ALA A 33 -8.99 -5.45 17.13
C ALA A 33 -7.96 -4.35 16.81
N LEU A 34 -7.66 -4.12 15.52
CA LEU A 34 -6.74 -3.06 15.10
C LEU A 34 -7.29 -1.67 15.42
N ASP A 35 -8.57 -1.41 15.15
CA ASP A 35 -9.22 -0.15 15.53
C ASP A 35 -9.12 0.12 17.03
N THR A 36 -9.43 -0.90 17.82
CA THR A 36 -9.43 -0.81 19.28
C THR A 36 -8.02 -0.55 19.81
N TYR A 37 -7.02 -1.25 19.27
CA TYR A 37 -5.63 -1.11 19.69
C TYR A 37 -5.07 0.28 19.36
N VAL A 38 -5.25 0.74 18.12
CA VAL A 38 -4.72 2.03 17.66
C VAL A 38 -5.39 3.20 18.39
N ALA A 39 -6.70 3.13 18.62
CA ALA A 39 -7.45 4.19 19.30
C ALA A 39 -7.15 4.29 20.80
N LYS A 40 -6.63 3.23 21.43
CA LYS A 40 -6.32 3.23 22.87
C LYS A 40 -5.13 4.15 23.15
N PRO A 41 -5.26 5.17 24.02
CA PRO A 41 -4.13 5.96 24.49
C PRO A 41 -3.07 5.05 25.13
N ASP A 42 -1.81 5.41 24.98
CA ASP A 42 -0.70 4.66 25.56
C ASP A 42 0.10 5.57 26.49
N PRO A 43 0.23 5.24 27.78
CA PRO A 43 0.97 6.09 28.74
C PRO A 43 2.47 6.12 28.48
N ALA A 44 3.01 5.19 27.68
CA ALA A 44 4.41 5.19 27.29
C ALA A 44 4.72 6.17 26.15
N PHE A 45 3.68 6.72 25.47
CA PHE A 45 3.92 7.68 24.39
C PHE A 45 4.69 8.90 24.88
N ALA A 46 5.86 9.09 24.31
CA ALA A 46 6.73 10.23 24.61
C ALA A 46 7.68 10.48 23.45
N TRP A 47 8.18 11.70 23.34
CA TRP A 47 9.25 12.02 22.40
C TRP A 47 10.18 13.08 23.00
N LYS A 48 11.42 13.11 22.55
CA LYS A 48 12.41 14.15 22.87
C LYS A 48 13.32 14.41 21.67
N VAL A 49 13.76 15.64 21.50
CA VAL A 49 14.80 15.98 20.51
C VAL A 49 16.15 15.44 21.00
N VAL A 50 16.82 14.68 20.14
CA VAL A 50 18.14 14.09 20.44
C VAL A 50 19.23 14.56 19.48
N GLY A 51 18.87 15.16 18.34
CA GLY A 51 19.79 15.65 17.34
C GLY A 51 19.16 16.72 16.46
N GLN A 52 20.02 17.43 15.73
CA GLN A 52 19.63 18.38 14.69
C GLN A 52 20.18 17.89 13.36
N VAL A 53 19.43 18.12 12.30
CA VAL A 53 19.85 17.84 10.92
C VAL A 53 19.73 19.13 10.11
N SER A 54 20.66 19.36 9.18
CA SER A 54 20.61 20.50 8.30
C SER A 54 21.36 20.24 7.00
N GLY A 55 21.01 21.00 5.99
CA GLY A 55 21.66 20.96 4.69
C GLY A 55 21.16 22.10 3.78
N PRO A 56 21.54 22.11 2.51
CA PRO A 56 21.13 23.17 1.61
C PRO A 56 19.60 23.25 1.48
N GLY A 57 19.03 24.38 1.97
CA GLY A 57 17.60 24.68 1.84
C GLY A 57 16.70 23.98 2.88
N TYR A 58 17.27 23.33 3.92
CA TYR A 58 16.48 22.72 4.99
C TYR A 58 17.23 22.68 6.31
N HIS A 59 16.47 22.60 7.38
CA HIS A 59 16.87 22.26 8.74
C HIS A 59 15.89 21.25 9.33
N GLY A 60 16.16 20.73 10.53
CA GLY A 60 15.24 19.80 11.15
C GLY A 60 15.80 19.17 12.42
N ALA A 61 15.10 18.19 12.95
CA ALA A 61 15.48 17.50 14.18
C ALA A 61 15.28 15.99 14.06
N VAL A 62 16.05 15.27 14.85
CA VAL A 62 15.84 13.85 15.13
C VAL A 62 15.20 13.71 16.50
N LEU A 63 14.06 13.05 16.53
CA LEU A 63 13.32 12.75 17.75
C LEU A 63 13.52 11.27 18.13
N GLU A 64 13.84 11.00 19.39
CA GLU A 64 13.62 9.67 19.96
C GLU A 64 12.14 9.58 20.33
N LEU A 65 11.41 8.76 19.59
CA LEU A 65 9.98 8.54 19.78
C LEU A 65 9.76 7.20 20.48
N THR A 66 9.15 7.20 21.66
CA THR A 66 8.51 6.02 22.23
C THR A 66 7.06 6.04 21.79
N SER A 67 6.68 5.16 20.85
CA SER A 67 5.33 5.17 20.29
C SER A 67 4.30 4.52 21.20
N GLN A 68 4.71 3.47 21.93
CA GLN A 68 3.81 2.65 22.74
C GLN A 68 4.54 1.59 23.55
N SER A 69 3.80 0.89 24.42
CA SER A 69 4.16 -0.42 24.95
C SER A 69 3.32 -1.51 24.27
N TRP A 70 3.99 -2.56 23.77
CA TRP A 70 3.33 -3.71 23.14
C TRP A 70 3.73 -5.00 23.83
N LEU A 71 2.73 -5.79 24.26
CA LEU A 71 2.91 -6.95 25.13
C LEU A 71 3.52 -6.54 26.48
N THR A 72 4.03 -7.53 27.22
CA THR A 72 4.68 -7.32 28.52
C THR A 72 6.10 -7.88 28.50
N ALA A 73 6.94 -7.46 29.46
CA ALA A 73 8.30 -8.00 29.62
C ALA A 73 8.32 -9.51 29.94
N LYS A 74 7.15 -10.13 30.24
CA LYS A 74 7.02 -11.58 30.39
C LYS A 74 6.82 -12.29 29.06
N GLU A 75 6.49 -11.56 28.00
CA GLU A 75 6.13 -12.10 26.67
C GLU A 75 7.18 -11.78 25.60
N VAL A 76 7.79 -10.58 25.71
CA VAL A 76 8.77 -10.09 24.74
C VAL A 76 9.89 -9.33 25.47
N ASP A 77 11.11 -9.41 24.95
CA ASP A 77 12.28 -8.76 25.54
C ASP A 77 12.24 -7.21 25.45
N LYS A 78 11.57 -6.64 24.44
CA LYS A 78 11.47 -5.20 24.19
C LYS A 78 10.02 -4.76 24.06
N PRO A 79 9.28 -4.60 25.16
CA PRO A 79 7.89 -4.18 25.12
C PRO A 79 7.72 -2.70 24.76
N LEU A 80 8.70 -1.83 25.06
CA LEU A 80 8.67 -0.42 24.66
C LEU A 80 9.17 -0.26 23.23
N TRP A 81 8.31 0.28 22.37
CA TRP A 81 8.65 0.52 20.98
C TRP A 81 9.25 1.91 20.80
N LYS A 82 10.53 1.93 20.46
CA LYS A 82 11.31 3.14 20.22
C LYS A 82 11.67 3.27 18.76
N HIS A 83 11.72 4.51 18.29
CA HIS A 83 11.97 4.84 16.90
C HIS A 83 12.81 6.08 16.78
N TRP A 84 13.61 6.20 15.74
CA TRP A 84 14.08 7.48 15.28
C TRP A 84 13.04 8.12 14.37
N LEU A 85 12.72 9.37 14.64
CA LEU A 85 11.79 10.15 13.81
C LEU A 85 12.53 11.42 13.37
N THR A 86 12.99 11.41 12.12
CA THR A 86 13.65 12.57 11.52
C THR A 86 12.60 13.49 10.91
N VAL A 87 12.55 14.75 11.36
CA VAL A 87 11.64 15.78 10.85
C VAL A 87 12.44 16.79 10.07
N ILE A 88 12.17 16.92 8.77
CA ILE A 88 12.88 17.79 7.82
C ILE A 88 11.95 18.96 7.49
N VAL A 89 12.42 20.16 7.78
CA VAL A 89 11.70 21.43 7.59
C VAL A 89 12.42 22.22 6.51
N PRO A 90 11.84 22.46 5.34
CA PRO A 90 12.47 23.28 4.31
C PRO A 90 12.49 24.76 4.75
N ASP A 91 13.52 25.51 4.34
CA ASP A 91 13.65 26.94 4.67
C ASP A 91 12.49 27.77 4.16
N LYS A 92 11.86 27.32 3.08
CA LYS A 92 10.61 27.91 2.56
C LYS A 92 9.47 26.94 2.76
N ILE A 93 8.48 27.27 3.58
CA ILE A 93 7.26 26.49 3.80
C ILE A 93 6.09 27.22 3.14
N THR A 94 5.33 26.49 2.32
CA THR A 94 4.13 26.99 1.63
C THR A 94 2.89 26.13 1.89
N HIS A 95 3.04 25.02 2.61
CA HIS A 95 1.98 24.04 2.84
C HIS A 95 1.88 23.68 4.32
N ASP A 96 0.66 23.44 4.79
CA ASP A 96 0.30 22.96 6.12
C ASP A 96 0.09 21.43 6.16
N LYS A 97 0.62 20.72 5.18
CA LYS A 97 0.63 19.26 5.07
C LYS A 97 2.06 18.76 5.14
N ALA A 98 2.22 17.50 5.58
CA ALA A 98 3.51 16.84 5.63
C ALA A 98 3.50 15.49 4.90
N PHE A 99 4.67 15.03 4.53
CA PHE A 99 4.90 13.67 4.11
C PHE A 99 5.45 12.84 5.27
N LEU A 100 4.96 11.62 5.47
CA LEU A 100 5.52 10.65 6.41
C LEU A 100 5.92 9.39 5.67
N PHE A 101 7.21 9.04 5.71
CA PHE A 101 7.71 7.76 5.22
C PHE A 101 7.98 6.81 6.38
N ILE A 102 7.39 5.62 6.33
CA ILE A 102 7.58 4.57 7.33
C ILE A 102 8.62 3.59 6.78
N THR A 103 9.74 3.42 7.50
CA THR A 103 10.83 2.55 7.08
C THR A 103 11.23 1.53 8.15
N GLY A 104 12.15 0.64 7.81
CA GLY A 104 12.76 -0.31 8.73
C GLY A 104 13.95 0.29 9.44
N GLY A 105 14.73 -0.56 10.04
CA GLY A 105 15.93 -0.25 10.82
C GLY A 105 16.09 -1.29 11.90
N LYS A 106 16.94 -0.98 12.87
CA LYS A 106 17.13 -1.77 14.08
C LYS A 106 17.23 -0.83 15.27
N ASP A 107 16.68 -1.23 16.39
CA ASP A 107 16.63 -0.43 17.62
C ASP A 107 17.98 -0.23 18.32
N ASP A 108 19.04 -0.89 17.85
CA ASP A 108 20.43 -0.73 18.31
C ASP A 108 21.26 0.21 17.40
N GLU A 109 20.65 0.75 16.35
CA GLU A 109 21.30 1.73 15.49
C GLU A 109 21.36 3.12 16.17
N PRO A 110 22.45 3.88 15.99
CA PRO A 110 22.54 5.22 16.55
C PRO A 110 21.53 6.16 15.89
N ALA A 111 21.20 7.24 16.60
CA ALA A 111 20.37 8.30 16.04
C ALA A 111 20.96 8.82 14.71
N PRO A 112 20.16 9.07 13.68
CA PRO A 112 20.62 9.67 12.43
C PRO A 112 21.33 11.01 12.69
N ASP A 113 22.49 11.22 12.04
CA ASP A 113 23.24 12.48 12.11
C ASP A 113 22.92 13.41 10.93
N LYS A 114 22.19 12.92 9.94
CA LYS A 114 21.76 13.65 8.73
C LYS A 114 20.41 13.15 8.24
N ALA A 115 19.71 13.99 7.52
CA ALA A 115 18.50 13.60 6.82
C ALA A 115 18.83 12.70 5.61
N THR A 116 17.96 11.74 5.32
CA THR A 116 18.04 10.95 4.08
C THR A 116 17.91 11.87 2.87
N GLU A 117 18.88 11.82 1.96
CA GLU A 117 19.02 12.77 0.83
C GLU A 117 17.73 12.90 0.00
N ARG A 118 17.08 11.77 -0.35
CA ARG A 118 15.83 11.80 -1.14
C ARG A 118 14.70 12.55 -0.44
N PHE A 119 14.62 12.48 0.88
CA PHE A 119 13.58 13.15 1.66
C PHE A 119 13.91 14.61 1.90
N ALA A 120 15.18 14.94 2.11
CA ALA A 120 15.64 16.33 2.14
C ALA A 120 15.33 17.03 0.81
N LYS A 121 15.65 16.38 -0.31
CA LYS A 121 15.32 16.86 -1.66
C LYS A 121 13.81 17.04 -1.84
N MET A 122 13.00 16.07 -1.44
CA MET A 122 11.54 16.14 -1.51
C MET A 122 11.01 17.34 -0.72
N ALA A 123 11.48 17.54 0.52
CA ALA A 123 11.05 18.67 1.36
C ALA A 123 11.33 20.02 0.70
N VAL A 124 12.56 20.20 0.18
CA VAL A 124 12.97 21.44 -0.50
C VAL A 124 12.17 21.67 -1.81
N GLU A 125 12.00 20.63 -2.64
CA GLU A 125 11.30 20.75 -3.93
C GLU A 125 9.79 20.98 -3.76
N THR A 126 9.19 20.48 -2.68
CA THR A 126 7.74 20.64 -2.41
C THR A 126 7.42 21.77 -1.45
N ASN A 127 8.42 22.44 -0.87
CA ASN A 127 8.24 23.48 0.16
C ASN A 127 7.31 23.03 1.32
N SER A 128 7.44 21.79 1.75
CA SER A 128 6.61 21.17 2.79
C SER A 128 7.44 20.26 3.71
N VAL A 129 6.95 20.05 4.91
CA VAL A 129 7.61 19.18 5.90
C VAL A 129 7.61 17.72 5.41
N VAL A 130 8.75 17.05 5.57
CA VAL A 130 8.90 15.62 5.33
C VAL A 130 9.43 14.96 6.60
N ALA A 131 8.82 13.86 7.01
CA ALA A 131 9.26 13.08 8.16
C ALA A 131 9.57 11.63 7.75
N GLU A 132 10.61 11.05 8.34
CA GLU A 132 11.00 9.66 8.21
C GLU A 132 10.92 8.97 9.57
N LEU A 133 10.15 7.89 9.65
CA LEU A 133 9.99 7.07 10.85
C LEU A 133 10.75 5.76 10.66
N ASP A 134 11.83 5.58 11.39
CA ASP A 134 12.65 4.37 11.37
C ASP A 134 12.14 3.30 12.36
N ASP A 135 12.68 2.09 12.27
CA ASP A 135 12.49 0.97 13.20
C ASP A 135 11.04 0.46 13.31
N VAL A 136 10.36 0.34 12.19
CA VAL A 136 9.03 -0.28 12.14
C VAL A 136 9.10 -1.60 11.34
N PRO A 137 8.94 -2.79 12.02
CA PRO A 137 8.73 -3.01 13.45
C PRO A 137 9.98 -2.68 14.29
N ASN A 138 9.81 -2.50 15.58
CA ASN A 138 10.89 -2.35 16.56
C ASN A 138 11.60 -3.70 16.71
N GLN A 139 12.81 -3.83 16.20
CA GLN A 139 13.49 -5.11 15.99
C GLN A 139 15.00 -5.05 16.26
N PRO A 140 15.69 -6.20 16.56
CA PRO A 140 15.15 -7.55 16.66
C PRO A 140 14.31 -7.78 17.93
N LEU A 141 13.33 -8.72 17.86
CA LEU A 141 12.51 -9.11 19.00
C LEU A 141 12.75 -10.58 19.37
N ARG A 142 12.71 -10.87 20.69
CA ARG A 142 12.76 -12.22 21.25
C ARG A 142 11.49 -12.45 22.06
N PHE A 143 10.76 -13.50 21.74
CA PHE A 143 9.57 -13.89 22.49
C PHE A 143 9.94 -14.93 23.54
N THR A 144 9.38 -14.83 24.73
CA THR A 144 9.74 -15.72 25.86
C THR A 144 9.49 -17.19 25.56
N GLU A 145 8.43 -17.48 24.80
CA GLU A 145 8.09 -18.86 24.37
C GLU A 145 9.09 -19.45 23.38
N ASP A 146 9.76 -18.60 22.57
CA ASP A 146 10.78 -19.01 21.60
C ASP A 146 11.80 -17.87 21.43
N PRO A 147 12.87 -17.88 22.23
CA PRO A 147 13.73 -16.70 22.46
C PRO A 147 14.78 -16.44 21.35
N LYS A 148 14.65 -17.06 20.17
CA LYS A 148 15.52 -16.70 19.06
C LYS A 148 15.22 -15.25 18.59
N PRO A 149 16.26 -14.48 18.19
CA PRO A 149 16.02 -13.14 17.66
C PRO A 149 15.30 -13.23 16.32
N ARG A 150 14.27 -12.42 16.15
CA ARG A 150 13.51 -12.32 14.90
C ARG A 150 13.53 -10.89 14.38
N VAL A 151 13.54 -10.79 13.07
CA VAL A 151 13.49 -9.53 12.34
C VAL A 151 12.51 -9.63 11.18
N GLU A 152 12.00 -8.50 10.71
CA GLU A 152 11.29 -8.37 9.44
C GLU A 152 10.06 -9.31 9.32
N ASP A 153 9.98 -10.06 8.23
CA ASP A 153 8.87 -10.97 7.93
C ASP A 153 8.80 -12.15 8.91
N GLU A 154 9.92 -12.53 9.52
CA GLU A 154 9.94 -13.60 10.53
C GLU A 154 9.15 -13.23 11.78
N ILE A 155 9.18 -11.94 12.23
CA ILE A 155 8.33 -11.48 13.34
C ILE A 155 6.86 -11.63 12.95
N ILE A 156 6.50 -11.15 11.75
CA ILE A 156 5.12 -11.16 11.27
C ILE A 156 4.60 -12.60 11.13
N ALA A 157 5.37 -13.45 10.47
CA ALA A 157 4.98 -14.84 10.24
C ALA A 157 4.83 -15.63 11.55
N TYR A 158 5.75 -15.46 12.49
CA TYR A 158 5.69 -16.08 13.82
C TYR A 158 4.42 -15.64 14.56
N GLN A 159 4.12 -14.35 14.60
CA GLN A 159 2.98 -13.81 15.32
C GLN A 159 1.65 -14.16 14.66
N GLN A 160 1.56 -14.17 13.35
CA GLN A 160 0.37 -14.64 12.64
C GLN A 160 0.12 -16.13 12.90
N ALA A 161 1.17 -16.96 12.92
CA ALA A 161 1.06 -18.38 13.24
C ALA A 161 0.63 -18.61 14.70
N LYS A 162 1.09 -17.79 15.64
CA LYS A 162 0.66 -17.81 17.05
C LYS A 162 -0.80 -17.42 17.14
N PHE A 163 -1.20 -16.26 16.63
CA PHE A 163 -2.61 -15.82 16.62
C PHE A 163 -3.55 -16.84 15.98
N ALA A 164 -3.14 -17.48 14.91
CA ALA A 164 -3.99 -18.47 14.25
C ALA A 164 -4.35 -19.66 15.14
N LYS A 165 -3.58 -19.91 16.21
CA LYS A 165 -3.81 -20.96 17.22
C LYS A 165 -4.63 -20.47 18.41
N ASP A 166 -4.21 -19.37 19.05
CA ASP A 166 -4.74 -18.90 20.33
C ASP A 166 -5.77 -17.77 20.22
N ARG A 167 -5.84 -17.10 19.06
CA ARG A 167 -6.79 -16.00 18.77
C ARG A 167 -6.60 -14.75 19.62
N ASN A 168 -5.44 -14.56 20.25
CA ASN A 168 -5.14 -13.33 20.97
C ASN A 168 -4.76 -12.21 19.99
N PRO A 169 -5.59 -11.17 19.77
CA PRO A 169 -5.27 -10.11 18.81
C PRO A 169 -3.99 -9.35 19.13
N LEU A 170 -3.58 -9.30 20.41
CA LEU A 170 -2.36 -8.61 20.81
C LEU A 170 -1.09 -9.29 20.29
N ASP A 171 -1.17 -10.54 19.85
CA ASP A 171 -0.03 -11.19 19.20
C ASP A 171 0.30 -10.59 17.83
N LEU A 172 -0.65 -9.97 17.15
CA LEU A 172 -0.43 -9.43 15.82
C LEU A 172 0.46 -8.19 15.83
N VAL A 173 1.69 -8.34 15.39
CA VAL A 173 2.68 -7.25 15.33
C VAL A 173 2.26 -6.09 14.42
N ARG A 174 1.33 -6.33 13.51
CA ARG A 174 0.76 -5.26 12.68
C ARG A 174 0.06 -4.18 13.50
N LEU A 175 -0.50 -4.54 14.65
CA LEU A 175 -1.16 -3.60 15.55
C LEU A 175 -0.20 -2.48 16.01
N PRO A 176 0.95 -2.81 16.66
CA PRO A 176 1.91 -1.79 17.05
C PRO A 176 2.60 -1.11 15.85
N MET A 177 2.82 -1.79 14.73
CA MET A 177 3.35 -1.13 13.51
C MET A 177 2.44 0.01 13.04
N VAL A 178 1.12 -0.20 12.99
CA VAL A 178 0.15 0.84 12.59
C VAL A 178 0.10 1.97 13.62
N LYS A 179 0.11 1.63 14.90
CA LYS A 179 0.11 2.64 15.97
C LYS A 179 1.37 3.48 15.95
N SER A 180 2.55 2.92 15.64
CA SER A 180 3.78 3.70 15.46
C SER A 180 3.63 4.79 14.40
N GLY A 181 3.03 4.48 13.25
CA GLY A 181 2.74 5.47 12.21
C GLY A 181 1.79 6.59 12.67
N THR A 182 0.72 6.24 13.41
CA THR A 182 -0.21 7.25 13.94
C THR A 182 0.41 8.12 15.03
N GLN A 183 1.23 7.55 15.89
CA GLN A 183 1.96 8.27 16.94
C GLN A 183 3.09 9.15 16.38
N ALA A 184 3.75 8.71 15.29
CA ALA A 184 4.72 9.55 14.60
C ALA A 184 4.08 10.83 14.05
N MET A 185 2.90 10.75 13.44
CA MET A 185 2.17 11.95 13.01
C MET A 185 1.85 12.88 14.19
N THR A 186 1.50 12.33 15.35
CA THR A 186 1.25 13.11 16.57
C THR A 186 2.53 13.78 17.07
N ALA A 187 3.66 13.07 17.10
CA ALA A 187 4.95 13.62 17.52
C ALA A 187 5.42 14.74 16.56
N VAL A 188 5.27 14.55 15.23
CA VAL A 188 5.56 15.58 14.23
C VAL A 188 4.74 16.85 14.50
N GLN A 189 3.43 16.72 14.71
CA GLN A 189 2.56 17.85 14.99
C GLN A 189 2.95 18.58 16.28
N GLN A 190 3.22 17.84 17.35
CA GLN A 190 3.62 18.42 18.66
C GLN A 190 4.98 19.11 18.58
N TYR A 191 5.97 18.47 17.93
CA TYR A 191 7.28 19.07 17.73
C TYR A 191 7.18 20.37 16.94
N LEU A 192 6.54 20.35 15.78
CA LEU A 192 6.41 21.52 14.91
C LEU A 192 5.65 22.68 15.59
N ALA A 193 4.67 22.39 16.42
CA ALA A 193 3.92 23.39 17.17
C ALA A 193 4.74 24.03 18.33
N SER A 194 5.85 23.41 18.75
CA SER A 194 6.73 23.93 19.81
C SER A 194 7.62 25.06 19.32
N GLU A 195 8.24 25.79 20.26
CA GLU A 195 9.28 26.80 19.96
C GLU A 195 10.42 26.19 19.10
N ALA A 196 10.89 25.00 19.48
CA ALA A 196 11.97 24.31 18.79
C ALA A 196 11.61 23.89 17.36
N GLY A 197 10.33 23.63 17.08
CA GLY A 197 9.81 23.28 15.76
C GLY A 197 9.32 24.49 14.94
N GLY A 198 9.52 25.73 15.43
CA GLY A 198 9.21 26.96 14.71
C GLY A 198 7.74 27.38 14.75
N LYS A 199 6.92 26.82 15.65
CA LYS A 199 5.47 27.10 15.79
C LYS A 199 4.68 26.86 14.49
N LEU A 200 5.07 25.83 13.77
CA LEU A 200 4.44 25.45 12.50
C LEU A 200 3.22 24.58 12.75
N LYS A 201 2.22 24.73 11.89
CA LYS A 201 1.02 23.89 11.89
C LYS A 201 1.09 22.89 10.74
N VAL A 202 0.87 21.61 11.07
CA VAL A 202 0.62 20.53 10.09
C VAL A 202 -0.69 19.85 10.49
N ASP A 203 -1.67 19.80 9.60
CA ASP A 203 -2.99 19.21 9.88
C ASP A 203 -3.36 18.03 8.97
N GLY A 204 -2.46 17.62 8.05
CA GLY A 204 -2.67 16.47 7.19
C GLY A 204 -1.36 15.84 6.72
N PHE A 205 -1.43 14.54 6.40
CA PHE A 205 -0.26 13.76 6.01
C PHE A 205 -0.51 12.97 4.73
N VAL A 206 0.49 12.94 3.85
CA VAL A 206 0.64 11.89 2.86
C VAL A 206 1.55 10.83 3.45
N VAL A 207 1.08 9.58 3.56
CA VAL A 207 1.83 8.50 4.21
C VAL A 207 2.32 7.51 3.16
N SER A 208 3.56 7.06 3.30
CA SER A 208 4.19 6.09 2.41
C SER A 208 5.06 5.11 3.20
N GLY A 209 5.45 4.04 2.56
CA GLY A 209 6.37 3.03 3.06
C GLY A 209 6.52 1.90 2.06
N GLY A 210 7.57 1.09 2.22
CA GLY A 210 7.85 -0.06 1.36
C GLY A 210 7.48 -1.40 2.00
N SER A 211 7.04 -2.38 1.19
CA SER A 211 6.82 -3.76 1.64
C SER A 211 5.85 -3.85 2.83
N LYS A 212 6.24 -4.50 3.94
CA LYS A 212 5.44 -4.57 5.18
C LYS A 212 5.08 -3.20 5.75
N ARG A 213 5.89 -2.16 5.47
CA ARG A 213 5.60 -0.76 5.86
C ARG A 213 4.58 -0.12 4.92
N ALA A 214 4.50 -0.57 3.67
CA ALA A 214 3.39 -0.21 2.77
C ALA A 214 2.07 -0.85 3.21
N TRP A 215 2.11 -2.07 3.73
CA TRP A 215 0.96 -2.68 4.39
C TRP A 215 0.51 -1.84 5.59
N THR A 216 1.47 -1.41 6.42
CA THR A 216 1.21 -0.46 7.51
C THR A 216 0.63 0.86 6.98
N THR A 217 1.16 1.41 5.89
CA THR A 217 0.66 2.63 5.22
C THR A 217 -0.82 2.53 4.85
N TRP A 218 -1.24 1.42 4.26
CA TRP A 218 -2.65 1.16 3.95
C TRP A 218 -3.54 1.24 5.19
N LEU A 219 -3.11 0.60 6.28
CA LEU A 219 -3.90 0.52 7.52
C LEU A 219 -3.87 1.85 8.30
N VAL A 220 -2.76 2.58 8.33
CA VAL A 220 -2.71 3.94 8.88
C VAL A 220 -3.68 4.84 8.13
N GLY A 221 -3.69 4.78 6.79
CA GLY A 221 -4.63 5.53 5.97
C GLY A 221 -6.10 5.15 6.19
N ALA A 222 -6.36 3.87 6.50
CA ALA A 222 -7.72 3.42 6.80
C ALA A 222 -8.24 3.90 8.16
N LEU A 223 -7.35 4.13 9.14
CA LEU A 223 -7.71 4.41 10.54
C LEU A 223 -7.57 5.87 10.94
N ASP A 224 -6.61 6.61 10.40
CA ASP A 224 -6.30 7.97 10.86
C ASP A 224 -6.81 9.03 9.86
N ARG A 225 -7.69 9.89 10.32
CA ARG A 225 -8.33 10.94 9.50
C ARG A 225 -7.38 12.05 9.06
N ARG A 226 -6.19 12.13 9.66
CA ARG A 226 -5.15 13.08 9.24
C ARG A 226 -4.49 12.66 7.94
N VAL A 227 -4.64 11.40 7.52
CA VAL A 227 -4.10 10.91 6.26
C VAL A 227 -4.97 11.38 5.10
N ILE A 228 -4.39 12.21 4.23
CA ILE A 228 -5.06 12.82 3.07
C ILE A 228 -4.74 12.10 1.76
N ALA A 229 -3.67 11.29 1.70
CA ALA A 229 -3.33 10.41 0.60
C ALA A 229 -2.33 9.34 1.06
N ILE A 230 -2.21 8.25 0.31
CA ILE A 230 -1.21 7.21 0.58
C ILE A 230 -0.44 6.82 -0.68
N ILE A 231 0.84 6.41 -0.48
CA ILE A 231 1.70 5.86 -1.52
C ILE A 231 2.26 4.51 -1.02
N PRO A 232 1.49 3.43 -1.05
CA PRO A 232 1.99 2.10 -0.69
C PRO A 232 2.90 1.56 -1.81
N ILE A 233 4.10 1.09 -1.42
CA ILE A 233 5.15 0.68 -2.34
C ILE A 233 5.43 -0.81 -2.16
N VAL A 234 5.46 -1.57 -3.26
CA VAL A 234 5.80 -3.01 -3.34
C VAL A 234 5.08 -3.87 -2.30
N ILE A 235 3.76 -3.77 -2.27
CA ILE A 235 2.89 -4.62 -1.43
C ILE A 235 1.68 -5.11 -2.25
N ASN A 236 1.94 -5.96 -3.23
CA ASN A 236 0.94 -6.47 -4.15
C ASN A 236 0.26 -7.75 -3.60
N VAL A 237 -0.28 -7.65 -2.36
CA VAL A 237 -0.74 -8.79 -1.56
C VAL A 237 -2.22 -8.68 -1.11
N LEU A 238 -2.91 -7.61 -1.48
CA LEU A 238 -4.31 -7.43 -1.10
C LEU A 238 -5.16 -8.59 -1.65
N ASP A 239 -6.07 -9.12 -0.84
CA ASP A 239 -6.66 -10.46 -0.96
C ASP A 239 -5.57 -11.54 -0.80
N VAL A 240 -5.06 -11.63 0.43
CA VAL A 240 -3.92 -12.49 0.79
C VAL A 240 -4.12 -13.94 0.35
N ASP A 241 -5.33 -14.48 0.50
CA ASP A 241 -5.64 -15.87 0.12
C ASP A 241 -5.56 -16.06 -1.40
N ALA A 242 -6.15 -15.17 -2.18
CA ALA A 242 -6.14 -15.24 -3.64
C ALA A 242 -4.73 -15.05 -4.20
N THR A 243 -3.99 -14.06 -3.71
CA THR A 243 -2.63 -13.76 -4.17
C THR A 243 -1.63 -14.86 -3.81
N THR A 244 -1.78 -15.50 -2.63
CA THR A 244 -0.93 -16.63 -2.22
C THR A 244 -1.21 -17.87 -3.07
N ARG A 245 -2.49 -18.17 -3.36
CA ARG A 245 -2.87 -19.25 -4.29
C ARG A 245 -2.30 -19.01 -5.67
N HIS A 246 -2.45 -17.80 -6.17
CA HIS A 246 -1.94 -17.40 -7.49
C HIS A 246 -0.41 -17.55 -7.58
N HIS A 247 0.33 -17.22 -6.53
CA HIS A 247 1.78 -17.42 -6.49
C HIS A 247 2.14 -18.90 -6.76
N TRP A 248 1.52 -19.82 -6.02
CA TRP A 248 1.74 -21.26 -6.25
C TRP A 248 1.28 -21.68 -7.65
N GLU A 249 0.09 -21.29 -8.05
CA GLU A 249 -0.49 -21.71 -9.33
C GLU A 249 0.31 -21.19 -10.53
N ALA A 250 1.00 -20.05 -10.36
CA ALA A 250 1.91 -19.50 -11.36
C ALA A 250 3.25 -20.25 -11.41
N MET A 251 3.85 -20.60 -10.27
CA MET A 251 5.24 -21.01 -10.18
C MET A 251 5.44 -22.47 -9.79
N GLY A 252 4.51 -23.12 -9.04
CA GLY A 252 4.64 -24.48 -8.50
C GLY A 252 5.56 -24.59 -7.28
N TYR A 253 5.99 -23.46 -6.74
CA TYR A 253 6.79 -23.31 -5.54
C TYR A 253 6.55 -21.93 -4.93
N PHE A 254 7.03 -21.70 -3.72
CA PHE A 254 7.11 -20.36 -3.12
C PHE A 254 8.50 -19.78 -3.33
N SER A 255 8.60 -18.50 -3.63
CA SER A 255 9.90 -17.87 -3.81
C SER A 255 10.69 -17.84 -2.49
N PRO A 256 12.03 -17.76 -2.52
CA PRO A 256 12.86 -17.67 -1.31
C PRO A 256 12.46 -16.52 -0.38
N ALA A 257 11.93 -15.43 -0.92
CA ALA A 257 11.44 -14.30 -0.15
C ALA A 257 10.27 -14.64 0.78
N LEU A 258 9.50 -15.70 0.49
CA LEU A 258 8.38 -16.16 1.30
C LEU A 258 8.76 -17.22 2.34
N LYS A 259 10.07 -17.49 2.52
CA LYS A 259 10.60 -18.53 3.41
C LYS A 259 9.99 -18.47 4.80
N ASP A 260 9.97 -17.30 5.42
CA ASP A 260 9.49 -17.14 6.80
C ASP A 260 8.03 -17.59 6.97
N TYR A 261 7.18 -17.30 5.98
CA TYR A 261 5.77 -17.70 5.98
C TYR A 261 5.59 -19.21 5.75
N VAL A 262 6.48 -19.83 4.95
CA VAL A 262 6.49 -21.29 4.72
C VAL A 262 6.97 -22.02 5.98
N GLU A 263 8.09 -21.59 6.58
CA GLU A 263 8.71 -22.23 7.75
C GLU A 263 7.84 -22.12 9.01
N ASN A 264 7.13 -21.01 9.19
CA ASN A 264 6.14 -20.85 10.26
C ASN A 264 4.81 -21.57 9.97
N GLY A 265 4.69 -22.28 8.84
CA GLY A 265 3.55 -23.13 8.51
C GLY A 265 2.30 -22.38 8.07
N LEU A 266 2.38 -21.09 7.76
CA LEU A 266 1.26 -20.29 7.27
C LEU A 266 0.88 -20.69 5.85
N ILE A 267 1.86 -20.75 4.95
CA ILE A 267 1.65 -21.11 3.55
C ILE A 267 2.35 -22.44 3.21
N PRO A 268 1.69 -23.31 2.45
CA PRO A 268 0.29 -23.24 2.00
C PRO A 268 -0.73 -23.74 3.05
N ARG A 269 -0.28 -24.26 4.21
CA ARG A 269 -1.08 -25.08 5.13
C ARG A 269 -2.29 -24.36 5.71
N MET A 270 -2.16 -23.07 6.04
CA MET A 270 -3.20 -22.31 6.74
C MET A 270 -4.07 -21.45 5.83
N ILE A 271 -3.73 -21.35 4.53
CA ILE A 271 -4.53 -20.58 3.57
C ILE A 271 -5.97 -21.13 3.53
N GLY A 272 -6.95 -20.27 3.82
CA GLY A 272 -8.36 -20.61 3.93
C GLY A 272 -8.75 -21.25 5.27
N SER A 273 -7.83 -21.43 6.23
CA SER A 273 -8.17 -21.89 7.58
C SER A 273 -8.89 -20.78 8.36
N PRO A 274 -9.76 -21.13 9.33
CA PRO A 274 -10.41 -20.12 10.18
C PRO A 274 -9.44 -19.19 10.90
N GLY A 275 -8.21 -19.69 11.22
CA GLY A 275 -7.15 -18.91 11.87
C GLY A 275 -6.62 -17.81 11.00
N LEU A 276 -6.15 -18.14 9.81
CA LEU A 276 -5.58 -17.18 8.92
C LEU A 276 -6.65 -16.26 8.29
N THR A 277 -7.87 -16.76 8.10
CA THR A 277 -9.01 -15.92 7.69
C THR A 277 -9.26 -14.79 8.69
N GLU A 278 -9.14 -15.07 10.00
CA GLU A 278 -9.31 -14.04 11.03
C GLU A 278 -8.11 -13.06 11.07
N VAL A 279 -6.87 -13.55 10.87
CA VAL A 279 -5.69 -12.66 10.64
C VAL A 279 -5.98 -11.72 9.48
N ASN A 280 -6.39 -12.25 8.33
CA ASN A 280 -6.68 -11.47 7.13
C ASN A 280 -7.82 -10.47 7.36
N ARG A 281 -8.85 -10.83 8.14
CA ARG A 281 -9.93 -9.91 8.51
C ARG A 281 -9.43 -8.68 9.27
N ILE A 282 -8.34 -8.83 10.05
CA ILE A 282 -7.74 -7.75 10.84
C ILE A 282 -6.67 -7.00 10.04
N GLU A 283 -5.83 -7.72 9.28
CA GLU A 283 -4.63 -7.15 8.68
C GLU A 283 -4.74 -6.83 7.17
N ASP A 284 -5.61 -7.52 6.40
CA ASP A 284 -5.69 -7.26 4.95
C ASP A 284 -6.37 -5.91 4.69
N PRO A 285 -5.65 -4.96 4.06
CA PRO A 285 -6.19 -3.64 3.75
C PRO A 285 -7.46 -3.64 2.91
N LEU A 286 -7.70 -4.69 2.13
CA LEU A 286 -8.89 -4.83 1.30
C LEU A 286 -10.18 -4.85 2.14
N ASN A 287 -10.11 -5.34 3.39
CA ASN A 287 -11.24 -5.35 4.31
C ASN A 287 -11.63 -3.98 4.84
N TYR A 288 -10.82 -2.97 4.57
CA TYR A 288 -11.06 -1.56 4.97
C TYR A 288 -11.53 -0.68 3.81
N ARG A 289 -11.60 -1.22 2.58
CA ARG A 289 -11.84 -0.44 1.33
C ARG A 289 -13.11 0.42 1.37
N ASP A 290 -14.14 -0.01 2.09
CA ASP A 290 -15.43 0.68 2.15
C ASP A 290 -15.46 1.81 3.20
N ARG A 291 -14.39 2.00 3.95
CA ARG A 291 -14.29 3.10 4.92
C ARG A 291 -14.23 4.46 4.23
N PRO A 292 -14.86 5.50 4.79
CA PRO A 292 -14.80 6.85 4.21
C PRO A 292 -13.37 7.37 4.03
N SER A 293 -12.45 7.06 4.95
CA SER A 293 -11.03 7.38 4.86
C SER A 293 -10.38 6.82 3.59
N MET A 294 -10.81 5.64 3.14
CA MET A 294 -10.26 4.99 1.96
C MET A 294 -10.67 5.64 0.63
N LYS A 295 -11.48 6.68 0.65
CA LYS A 295 -11.78 7.51 -0.54
C LYS A 295 -10.67 8.50 -0.89
N MET A 296 -9.66 8.67 -0.01
CA MET A 296 -8.50 9.51 -0.30
C MET A 296 -7.74 9.07 -1.55
N PRO A 297 -6.97 9.95 -2.21
CA PRO A 297 -6.07 9.60 -3.31
C PRO A 297 -5.05 8.53 -2.90
N LYS A 298 -4.83 7.56 -3.80
CA LYS A 298 -3.87 6.47 -3.63
C LYS A 298 -2.99 6.34 -4.86
N TYR A 299 -1.69 6.24 -4.63
CA TYR A 299 -0.73 5.90 -5.68
C TYR A 299 -0.06 4.57 -5.34
N VAL A 300 -0.59 3.49 -5.88
CA VAL A 300 -0.11 2.12 -5.66
C VAL A 300 1.06 1.86 -6.58
N ILE A 301 2.24 1.63 -6.01
CA ILE A 301 3.48 1.39 -6.77
C ILE A 301 3.96 -0.02 -6.49
N ASN A 302 4.16 -0.82 -7.55
CA ASN A 302 4.67 -2.19 -7.47
C ASN A 302 5.80 -2.41 -8.47
N ALA A 303 6.66 -3.37 -8.19
CA ALA A 303 7.72 -3.82 -9.08
C ALA A 303 7.22 -5.01 -9.93
N VAL A 304 7.57 -5.04 -11.21
CA VAL A 304 7.15 -6.13 -12.11
C VAL A 304 7.98 -7.40 -11.90
N GLY A 305 9.24 -7.25 -11.50
CA GLY A 305 10.15 -8.37 -11.25
C GLY A 305 10.38 -8.63 -9.76
N ASP A 306 9.35 -8.38 -8.94
CA ASP A 306 9.33 -8.53 -7.48
C ASP A 306 9.57 -9.98 -7.05
N GLU A 307 10.35 -10.17 -6.00
CA GLU A 307 10.68 -11.48 -5.44
C GLU A 307 9.53 -12.07 -4.62
N TYR A 308 8.62 -11.22 -4.10
CA TYR A 308 7.49 -11.65 -3.26
C TYR A 308 6.21 -11.90 -4.06
N PHE A 309 5.97 -11.11 -5.12
CA PHE A 309 4.64 -11.02 -5.73
C PHE A 309 4.69 -11.23 -7.25
N PRO A 310 3.93 -12.20 -7.80
CA PRO A 310 3.64 -12.23 -9.23
C PRO A 310 3.13 -10.88 -9.71
N PRO A 311 3.58 -10.38 -10.87
CA PRO A 311 3.28 -9.03 -11.32
C PRO A 311 1.79 -8.77 -11.56
N ASP A 312 1.02 -9.79 -11.85
CA ASP A 312 -0.42 -9.72 -12.14
C ASP A 312 -1.32 -9.94 -10.90
N ASN A 313 -0.77 -9.89 -9.68
CA ASN A 313 -1.55 -10.00 -8.43
C ASN A 313 -2.58 -8.86 -8.26
N THR A 314 -2.36 -7.69 -8.84
CA THR A 314 -3.33 -6.57 -8.80
C THR A 314 -4.71 -6.96 -9.31
N ARG A 315 -4.82 -7.98 -10.16
CA ARG A 315 -6.07 -8.51 -10.72
C ARG A 315 -7.11 -8.93 -9.67
N PHE A 316 -6.66 -9.26 -8.44
CA PHE A 316 -7.55 -9.70 -7.36
C PHE A 316 -8.14 -8.54 -6.55
N SER A 317 -7.48 -7.40 -6.54
CA SER A 317 -7.82 -6.33 -5.59
C SER A 317 -7.97 -4.94 -6.19
N TYR A 318 -7.21 -4.59 -7.24
CA TYR A 318 -7.15 -3.20 -7.71
C TYR A 318 -8.52 -2.67 -8.15
N HIS A 319 -9.32 -3.46 -8.85
CA HIS A 319 -10.66 -3.09 -9.28
C HIS A 319 -11.65 -2.88 -8.12
N LEU A 320 -11.40 -3.48 -6.94
CA LEU A 320 -12.23 -3.36 -5.73
C LEU A 320 -11.91 -2.10 -4.91
N LEU A 321 -10.77 -1.45 -5.16
CA LEU A 321 -10.39 -0.24 -4.45
C LEU A 321 -11.22 0.97 -4.92
N PRO A 322 -11.50 1.97 -4.05
CA PRO A 322 -12.17 3.21 -4.45
C PRO A 322 -11.50 3.94 -5.62
N GLU A 323 -12.28 4.66 -6.40
CA GLU A 323 -11.89 5.26 -7.69
C GLU A 323 -10.71 6.24 -7.65
N THR A 324 -10.44 6.91 -6.53
CA THR A 324 -9.31 7.83 -6.38
C THR A 324 -7.99 7.08 -6.26
N LYS A 325 -7.67 6.24 -7.24
CA LYS A 325 -6.47 5.39 -7.27
C LYS A 325 -5.70 5.56 -8.56
N ARG A 326 -4.37 5.43 -8.48
CA ARG A 326 -3.46 5.33 -9.63
C ARG A 326 -2.51 4.16 -9.38
N LEU A 327 -2.17 3.46 -10.45
CA LEU A 327 -1.27 2.31 -10.40
C LEU A 327 0.02 2.65 -11.15
N ARG A 328 1.13 2.18 -10.62
CA ARG A 328 2.41 2.13 -11.30
C ARG A 328 3.04 0.76 -11.12
N MET A 329 3.26 0.07 -12.22
CA MET A 329 4.06 -1.14 -12.30
C MET A 329 5.44 -0.75 -12.86
N ILE A 330 6.50 -0.89 -12.06
CA ILE A 330 7.86 -0.49 -12.46
C ILE A 330 8.52 -1.66 -13.19
N PRO A 331 8.83 -1.53 -14.50
CA PRO A 331 9.49 -2.59 -15.24
C PRO A 331 10.93 -2.79 -14.78
N ASN A 332 11.45 -4.01 -14.94
CA ASN A 332 12.86 -4.34 -14.63
C ASN A 332 13.29 -4.01 -13.20
N SER A 333 12.35 -3.96 -12.27
CA SER A 333 12.58 -3.61 -10.88
C SER A 333 12.38 -4.83 -9.98
N LYS A 334 13.28 -4.97 -9.01
CA LYS A 334 13.13 -5.86 -7.86
C LYS A 334 12.25 -5.22 -6.77
N HIS A 335 11.97 -5.98 -5.74
CA HIS A 335 11.26 -5.53 -4.54
C HIS A 335 11.89 -4.26 -3.91
N SER A 336 13.20 -4.15 -3.90
CA SER A 336 13.91 -2.99 -3.37
C SER A 336 13.64 -1.68 -4.13
N THR A 337 13.17 -1.75 -5.38
CA THR A 337 13.00 -0.60 -6.30
C THR A 337 14.26 0.26 -6.52
N ALA A 338 15.42 -0.20 -6.06
CA ALA A 338 16.68 0.55 -6.16
C ALA A 338 17.06 0.81 -7.63
N GLY A 339 17.57 2.02 -7.89
CA GLY A 339 18.00 2.45 -9.22
C GLY A 339 16.85 2.76 -10.18
N THR A 340 15.62 2.94 -9.67
CA THR A 340 14.46 3.39 -10.45
C THR A 340 14.14 4.85 -10.17
N ASP A 341 13.21 5.42 -10.92
CA ASP A 341 12.72 6.80 -10.74
C ASP A 341 11.51 6.89 -9.78
N ILE A 342 11.46 6.02 -8.78
CA ILE A 342 10.35 5.95 -7.81
C ILE A 342 10.24 7.24 -6.99
N ASP A 343 11.37 7.83 -6.59
CA ASP A 343 11.39 9.06 -5.79
C ASP A 343 10.82 10.25 -6.57
N ASP A 344 11.10 10.34 -7.88
CA ASP A 344 10.51 11.34 -8.76
C ASP A 344 8.98 11.19 -8.86
N SER A 345 8.51 9.95 -8.94
CA SER A 345 7.06 9.66 -8.98
C SER A 345 6.36 9.97 -7.67
N MET A 346 6.98 9.65 -6.53
CA MET A 346 6.44 10.00 -5.20
C MET A 346 6.37 11.51 -5.06
N THR A 347 7.44 12.23 -5.42
CA THR A 347 7.50 13.70 -5.36
C THR A 347 6.44 14.35 -6.24
N ALA A 348 6.27 13.88 -7.49
CA ALA A 348 5.23 14.39 -8.40
C ALA A 348 3.81 14.21 -7.83
N PHE A 349 3.52 13.03 -7.28
CA PHE A 349 2.22 12.75 -6.69
C PHE A 349 1.98 13.57 -5.42
N TYR A 350 2.97 13.64 -4.53
CA TYR A 350 2.90 14.43 -3.31
C TYR A 350 2.67 15.91 -3.62
N ASP A 351 3.45 16.47 -4.52
CA ASP A 351 3.31 17.86 -4.96
C ASP A 351 1.92 18.13 -5.58
N ALA A 352 1.35 17.17 -6.31
CA ALA A 352 -0.02 17.30 -6.81
C ALA A 352 -1.06 17.31 -5.69
N VAL A 353 -0.90 16.48 -4.67
CA VAL A 353 -1.79 16.45 -3.50
C VAL A 353 -1.72 17.77 -2.73
N LEU A 354 -0.51 18.29 -2.48
CA LEU A 354 -0.28 19.55 -1.80
C LEU A 354 -0.96 20.73 -2.51
N ASN A 355 -0.90 20.76 -3.83
CA ASN A 355 -1.44 21.83 -4.66
C ASN A 355 -2.86 21.56 -5.18
N HIS A 356 -3.54 20.54 -4.66
CA HIS A 356 -4.89 20.14 -5.09
C HIS A 356 -5.03 19.97 -6.61
N ARG A 357 -3.95 19.52 -7.28
CA ARG A 357 -3.98 19.28 -8.73
C ARG A 357 -4.69 17.98 -9.06
N ALA A 358 -5.58 18.03 -10.02
CA ALA A 358 -6.29 16.84 -10.50
C ALA A 358 -5.29 15.85 -11.13
N LEU A 359 -5.40 14.60 -10.72
CA LEU A 359 -4.61 13.51 -11.32
C LEU A 359 -5.18 13.18 -12.72
N PRO A 360 -4.33 12.86 -13.70
CA PRO A 360 -4.74 12.42 -15.02
C PRO A 360 -5.79 11.31 -14.97
N SER A 361 -6.83 11.43 -15.81
CA SER A 361 -7.90 10.43 -15.92
C SER A 361 -7.65 9.51 -17.11
N TYR A 362 -7.54 8.22 -16.83
CA TYR A 362 -7.40 7.17 -17.83
C TYR A 362 -8.12 5.91 -17.38
N SER A 363 -8.44 5.05 -18.36
CA SER A 363 -9.05 3.74 -18.15
C SER A 363 -8.51 2.74 -19.15
N TRP A 364 -8.68 1.46 -18.85
CA TRP A 364 -8.33 0.40 -19.79
C TRP A 364 -9.29 -0.76 -19.70
N THR A 365 -9.30 -1.55 -20.76
CA THR A 365 -9.96 -2.84 -20.82
C THR A 365 -9.04 -3.85 -21.48
N VAL A 366 -9.10 -5.10 -21.03
CA VAL A 366 -8.41 -6.21 -21.68
C VAL A 366 -9.44 -6.94 -22.55
N ARG A 367 -9.17 -7.04 -23.85
CA ARG A 367 -10.03 -7.76 -24.81
C ARG A 367 -9.84 -9.28 -24.67
N LYS A 368 -10.76 -10.05 -25.23
CA LYS A 368 -10.66 -11.53 -25.26
C LYS A 368 -9.40 -12.06 -25.96
N ASP A 369 -8.85 -11.28 -26.89
CA ASP A 369 -7.59 -11.60 -27.59
C ASP A 369 -6.33 -11.12 -26.83
N GLY A 370 -6.48 -10.65 -25.58
CA GLY A 370 -5.41 -10.16 -24.71
C GLY A 370 -5.00 -8.72 -25.00
N ALA A 371 -5.54 -8.04 -26.01
CA ALA A 371 -5.16 -6.65 -26.27
C ALA A 371 -5.63 -5.72 -25.17
N ILE A 372 -4.70 -4.91 -24.61
CA ILE A 372 -5.01 -3.85 -23.66
C ILE A 372 -5.40 -2.60 -24.44
N VAL A 373 -6.63 -2.15 -24.28
CA VAL A 373 -7.15 -0.92 -24.90
C VAL A 373 -7.21 0.16 -23.87
N VAL A 374 -6.42 1.23 -24.06
CA VAL A 374 -6.33 2.36 -23.13
C VAL A 374 -7.07 3.56 -23.70
N ARG A 375 -7.85 4.23 -22.85
CA ARG A 375 -8.47 5.53 -23.09
C ARG A 375 -7.93 6.52 -22.08
N SER A 376 -7.69 7.75 -22.50
CA SER A 376 -7.29 8.82 -21.60
C SER A 376 -7.98 10.13 -21.96
N ALA A 377 -8.66 10.73 -20.99
CA ALA A 377 -9.21 12.08 -21.12
C ALA A 377 -8.12 13.16 -21.03
N THR A 378 -7.07 12.89 -20.24
CA THR A 378 -5.88 13.74 -20.17
C THR A 378 -4.89 13.32 -21.26
N LYS A 379 -4.35 14.26 -22.02
CA LYS A 379 -3.37 13.97 -23.08
C LYS A 379 -2.04 13.52 -22.47
N PRO A 380 -1.59 12.26 -22.68
CA PRO A 380 -0.28 11.81 -22.23
C PRO A 380 0.83 12.40 -23.09
N LEU A 381 2.02 12.56 -22.50
CA LEU A 381 3.27 12.88 -23.21
C LEU A 381 3.76 11.68 -24.02
N GLU A 382 3.62 10.50 -23.44
CA GLU A 382 4.06 9.24 -24.03
C GLU A 382 3.18 8.07 -23.53
N VAL A 383 3.02 7.06 -24.39
CA VAL A 383 2.35 5.80 -24.06
C VAL A 383 3.19 4.66 -24.58
N ASN A 384 3.62 3.77 -23.68
CA ASN A 384 4.49 2.65 -23.98
C ASN A 384 3.83 1.31 -23.61
N LEU A 385 3.97 0.31 -24.47
CA LEU A 385 3.75 -1.08 -24.13
C LEU A 385 5.06 -1.68 -23.62
N TRP A 386 5.04 -2.11 -22.38
CA TRP A 386 6.12 -2.89 -21.78
C TRP A 386 5.81 -4.38 -21.86
N GLN A 387 6.80 -5.21 -22.20
CA GLN A 387 6.67 -6.66 -22.24
C GLN A 387 7.98 -7.37 -21.88
N GLY A 388 7.86 -8.51 -21.19
CA GLY A 388 8.98 -9.40 -20.85
C GLY A 388 8.54 -10.86 -20.93
N ASN A 389 9.37 -11.72 -21.49
CA ASN A 389 9.06 -13.15 -21.70
C ASN A 389 9.92 -14.05 -20.81
N ASP A 390 9.31 -15.07 -20.21
CA ASP A 390 9.99 -16.24 -19.71
C ASP A 390 9.60 -17.45 -20.58
N PRO A 391 10.54 -18.03 -21.35
CA PRO A 391 10.24 -19.16 -22.22
C PRO A 391 10.11 -20.51 -21.48
N LYS A 392 10.43 -20.56 -20.19
CA LYS A 392 10.49 -21.81 -19.40
C LYS A 392 9.39 -21.89 -18.34
N ALA A 393 9.09 -20.77 -17.67
CA ALA A 393 8.20 -20.72 -16.52
C ALA A 393 7.34 -19.44 -16.52
N ARG A 394 6.33 -19.39 -15.65
CA ARG A 394 5.54 -18.18 -15.41
C ARG A 394 6.15 -17.38 -14.24
N ASP A 395 7.48 -17.17 -14.31
CA ASP A 395 8.26 -16.51 -13.27
C ASP A 395 8.99 -15.30 -13.83
N PHE A 396 8.45 -14.12 -13.56
CA PHE A 396 8.96 -12.84 -14.09
C PHE A 396 9.88 -12.11 -13.12
N ARG A 397 10.35 -12.77 -12.06
CA ARG A 397 11.31 -12.18 -11.13
C ARG A 397 12.58 -11.76 -11.85
N VAL A 398 13.14 -10.61 -11.46
CA VAL A 398 14.43 -10.16 -12.04
C VAL A 398 15.53 -11.21 -11.81
N ASP A 399 15.49 -11.95 -10.70
CA ASP A 399 16.45 -13.02 -10.41
C ASP A 399 16.32 -14.20 -11.36
N THR A 400 15.17 -14.41 -11.99
CA THR A 400 14.92 -15.49 -12.94
C THR A 400 15.19 -15.07 -14.38
N ILE A 401 14.63 -13.96 -14.83
CA ILE A 401 14.70 -13.54 -16.23
C ILE A 401 15.58 -12.31 -16.49
N GLY A 402 16.18 -11.73 -15.44
CA GLY A 402 16.94 -10.48 -15.58
C GLY A 402 16.05 -9.28 -15.91
N LYS A 403 16.69 -8.20 -16.35
CA LYS A 403 16.02 -6.96 -16.78
C LYS A 403 15.62 -7.04 -18.25
N THR A 404 14.71 -7.95 -18.58
CA THR A 404 14.34 -8.28 -19.97
C THR A 404 13.12 -7.56 -20.49
N PHE A 405 12.42 -6.81 -19.65
CA PHE A 405 11.28 -6.01 -20.12
C PHE A 405 11.75 -4.90 -21.05
N THR A 406 11.11 -4.83 -22.22
CA THR A 406 11.36 -3.81 -23.25
C THR A 406 10.11 -2.98 -23.51
N ALA A 407 10.31 -1.71 -23.86
CA ALA A 407 9.26 -0.76 -24.18
C ALA A 407 9.07 -0.60 -25.69
N THR A 408 7.82 -0.54 -26.13
CA THR A 408 7.45 -0.16 -27.50
C THR A 408 6.45 1.00 -27.43
N LYS A 409 6.79 2.12 -28.10
CA LYS A 409 5.90 3.29 -28.14
C LYS A 409 4.63 2.99 -28.91
N LEU A 410 3.49 3.24 -28.31
CA LEU A 410 2.18 3.06 -28.91
C LEU A 410 1.72 4.34 -29.63
N LYS A 411 1.14 4.17 -30.79
CA LYS A 411 0.49 5.25 -31.55
C LYS A 411 -0.98 5.34 -31.20
N ARG A 412 -1.51 6.56 -31.10
CA ARG A 412 -2.94 6.78 -30.88
C ARG A 412 -3.72 6.40 -32.14
N GLY A 413 -4.72 5.54 -31.99
CA GLY A 413 -5.63 5.14 -33.06
C GLY A 413 -6.57 6.28 -33.47
N LYS A 414 -7.21 6.12 -34.62
CA LYS A 414 -8.23 7.07 -35.14
C LYS A 414 -9.42 7.22 -34.19
N ASP A 415 -9.75 6.18 -33.43
CA ASP A 415 -10.79 6.15 -32.40
C ASP A 415 -10.37 6.79 -31.06
N GLY A 416 -9.18 7.37 -31.03
CA GLY A 416 -8.63 8.05 -29.86
C GLY A 416 -8.04 7.14 -28.80
N THR A 417 -7.93 5.82 -29.03
CA THR A 417 -7.37 4.85 -28.10
C THR A 417 -5.91 4.51 -28.40
N TRP A 418 -5.24 3.89 -27.42
CA TRP A 418 -3.97 3.19 -27.61
C TRP A 418 -4.22 1.71 -27.38
N VAL A 419 -3.67 0.86 -28.25
CA VAL A 419 -3.85 -0.59 -28.18
C VAL A 419 -2.49 -1.26 -28.01
N GLY A 420 -2.25 -1.83 -26.85
CA GLY A 420 -1.11 -2.69 -26.56
C GLY A 420 -1.50 -4.14 -26.83
N LYS A 421 -0.91 -4.76 -27.85
CA LYS A 421 -1.16 -6.18 -28.19
C LYS A 421 0.15 -6.94 -28.24
N VAL A 422 0.18 -8.07 -27.52
CA VAL A 422 1.31 -8.99 -27.48
C VAL A 422 0.86 -10.31 -28.08
N ALA A 423 1.69 -10.86 -28.98
CA ALA A 423 1.44 -12.18 -29.52
C ALA A 423 1.67 -13.25 -28.45
N LYS A 424 0.90 -14.36 -28.52
CA LYS A 424 1.19 -15.54 -27.71
C LYS A 424 2.61 -16.00 -28.02
N PRO A 425 3.49 -16.17 -27.01
CA PRO A 425 4.87 -16.61 -27.23
C PRO A 425 4.91 -18.04 -27.77
N ALA A 426 5.97 -18.37 -28.50
CA ALA A 426 6.22 -19.74 -28.98
C ALA A 426 6.43 -20.73 -27.83
N ALA A 427 6.98 -20.26 -26.71
CA ALA A 427 7.17 -21.03 -25.47
C ALA A 427 7.01 -20.13 -24.24
N GLY A 428 6.54 -20.71 -23.14
CA GLY A 428 6.41 -20.05 -21.85
C GLY A 428 5.32 -18.96 -21.83
N TRP A 429 5.61 -17.87 -21.15
CA TRP A 429 4.67 -16.78 -20.86
C TRP A 429 5.30 -15.41 -21.09
N THR A 430 4.49 -14.45 -21.52
CA THR A 430 4.88 -13.03 -21.62
C THR A 430 4.00 -12.19 -20.71
N ALA A 431 4.60 -11.45 -19.80
CA ALA A 431 3.92 -10.41 -19.03
C ALA A 431 4.02 -9.08 -19.74
N TYR A 432 2.94 -8.30 -19.76
CA TYR A 432 2.88 -7.02 -20.47
C TYR A 432 1.87 -6.07 -19.84
N PHE A 433 2.10 -4.76 -20.01
CA PHE A 433 1.23 -3.69 -19.53
C PHE A 433 1.49 -2.41 -20.30
N VAL A 434 0.61 -1.42 -20.15
CA VAL A 434 0.77 -0.11 -20.80
C VAL A 434 1.11 0.92 -19.75
N GLU A 435 2.18 1.70 -19.99
CA GLU A 435 2.58 2.86 -19.20
C GLU A 435 2.21 4.14 -19.93
N LEU A 436 1.65 5.10 -19.20
CA LEU A 436 1.31 6.44 -19.65
C LEU A 436 2.08 7.45 -18.83
N THR A 437 2.82 8.32 -19.52
CA THR A 437 3.53 9.45 -18.91
C THR A 437 2.74 10.72 -19.13
N TYR A 438 2.52 11.51 -18.07
CA TYR A 438 1.75 12.76 -18.13
C TYR A 438 2.53 13.93 -17.53
N PRO A 439 2.25 15.17 -17.98
CA PRO A 439 2.73 16.33 -17.25
C PRO A 439 2.08 16.39 -15.88
N SER A 440 2.86 16.63 -14.84
CA SER A 440 2.37 16.77 -13.45
C SER A 440 2.14 18.21 -13.02
N GLY A 441 2.67 19.16 -13.78
CA GLY A 441 2.76 20.57 -13.36
C GLY A 441 3.88 20.83 -12.35
N SER A 442 4.72 19.81 -12.07
CA SER A 442 5.94 19.93 -11.29
C SER A 442 7.17 19.51 -12.11
N LYS A 443 8.32 19.39 -11.45
CA LYS A 443 9.59 18.99 -12.09
C LYS A 443 9.56 17.60 -12.73
N TYR A 444 8.83 16.64 -12.12
CA TYR A 444 8.80 15.25 -12.54
C TYR A 444 7.45 14.89 -13.16
N PRO A 445 7.42 14.08 -14.24
CA PRO A 445 6.16 13.64 -14.82
C PRO A 445 5.46 12.62 -13.95
N PHE A 446 4.13 12.52 -14.08
CA PHE A 446 3.42 11.35 -13.61
C PHE A 446 3.69 10.15 -14.52
N LYS A 447 3.90 9.00 -13.92
CA LYS A 447 3.91 7.71 -14.61
C LYS A 447 2.83 6.81 -14.02
N PHE A 448 1.84 6.47 -14.82
CA PHE A 448 0.76 5.57 -14.43
C PHE A 448 0.69 4.40 -15.40
N THR A 449 0.22 3.25 -14.92
CA THR A 449 0.15 2.05 -15.75
C THR A 449 -1.22 1.40 -15.71
N THR A 450 -1.46 0.51 -16.64
CA THR A 450 -2.49 -0.52 -16.50
C THR A 450 -2.01 -1.59 -15.52
N GLU A 451 -2.91 -2.49 -15.14
CA GLU A 451 -2.51 -3.77 -14.54
C GLU A 451 -1.66 -4.58 -15.52
N VAL A 452 -0.85 -5.50 -14.98
CA VAL A 452 -0.07 -6.44 -15.79
C VAL A 452 -0.98 -7.57 -16.27
N SER A 453 -0.94 -7.85 -17.55
CA SER A 453 -1.54 -9.03 -18.17
C SER A 453 -0.47 -10.06 -18.50
N VAL A 454 -0.82 -11.33 -18.55
CA VAL A 454 0.08 -12.42 -18.93
C VAL A 454 -0.54 -13.23 -20.06
N THR A 455 0.24 -13.54 -21.09
CA THR A 455 -0.21 -14.39 -22.22
C THR A 455 0.74 -15.60 -22.41
N PRO A 456 0.19 -16.83 -22.53
CA PRO A 456 -1.21 -17.21 -22.34
C PRO A 456 -1.67 -16.97 -20.90
N ASP A 457 -2.94 -16.59 -20.68
CA ASP A 457 -3.49 -16.46 -19.33
C ASP A 457 -3.88 -17.84 -18.79
N THR A 458 -2.85 -18.66 -18.54
CA THR A 458 -2.96 -20.01 -18.00
C THR A 458 -2.02 -20.19 -16.81
N LEU A 459 -2.49 -20.93 -15.82
CA LEU A 459 -1.73 -21.28 -14.64
C LEU A 459 -1.27 -22.73 -14.74
N PRO A 460 0.05 -22.99 -14.73
CA PRO A 460 0.58 -24.34 -14.94
C PRO A 460 0.34 -25.31 -13.79
N TYR A 461 0.10 -24.79 -12.59
CA TYR A 461 -0.09 -25.59 -11.37
C TYR A 461 -1.48 -25.43 -10.78
N LYS A 462 -1.88 -26.37 -9.89
CA LYS A 462 -3.18 -26.32 -9.19
C LYS A 462 -2.96 -26.17 -7.69
N TRP A 463 -3.75 -25.32 -7.06
CA TRP A 463 -3.66 -25.09 -5.61
C TRP A 463 -3.78 -26.36 -4.77
N LYS A 464 -4.63 -27.31 -5.16
CA LYS A 464 -4.78 -28.60 -4.44
C LYS A 464 -3.48 -29.40 -4.30
N ASP A 465 -2.50 -29.14 -5.17
CA ASP A 465 -1.20 -29.81 -5.20
C ASP A 465 -0.12 -29.00 -4.46
N ALA A 466 -0.50 -27.88 -3.83
CA ALA A 466 0.44 -27.00 -3.13
C ALA A 466 1.18 -27.71 -1.99
N ARG A 467 2.50 -27.48 -1.93
CA ARG A 467 3.43 -28.02 -0.95
C ARG A 467 4.28 -26.88 -0.39
N PRO A 468 4.83 -27.02 0.83
CA PRO A 468 5.76 -26.04 1.39
C PRO A 468 7.15 -26.12 0.71
N ILE A 469 7.16 -25.97 -0.59
CA ILE A 469 8.39 -26.01 -1.42
C ILE A 469 8.83 -24.60 -1.66
N ILE A 470 10.04 -24.27 -1.24
CA ILE A 470 10.74 -23.03 -1.56
C ILE A 470 11.62 -23.28 -2.77
N ALA A 471 11.60 -22.38 -3.75
CA ALA A 471 12.51 -22.47 -4.88
C ALA A 471 13.96 -22.51 -4.38
N PRO A 472 14.84 -23.29 -4.99
CA PRO A 472 16.27 -23.13 -4.74
C PRO A 472 16.66 -21.71 -5.12
N ASP A 473 17.55 -21.11 -4.31
CA ASP A 473 18.12 -19.80 -4.61
C ASP A 473 18.62 -19.83 -6.05
N GLY A 474 18.17 -18.88 -6.85
CA GLY A 474 18.42 -18.85 -8.28
C GLY A 474 19.92 -18.94 -8.57
N LYS A 475 20.31 -20.07 -9.10
CA LYS A 475 21.57 -20.28 -9.82
C LYS A 475 21.26 -20.46 -11.28
#